data_82fef71e6764724741ca8e8e14da9530
#
_entry.id   82fef71e6764724741ca8e8e14da9530
#
_cell.length_a   1.000
_cell.length_b   1.000
_cell.length_c   1.000
_cell.angle_alpha   90.00
_cell.angle_beta   90.00
_cell.angle_gamma   90.00
#
_symmetry.space_group_name_H-M   'P 1'
#
loop_
_entity.id
_entity.type
_entity.pdbx_description
1 polymer ?
#
loop_
_entity_poly.entity_id
_entity_poly.type
_entity_poly.pdbx_seq_one_letter_code
_entity_poly.pdbx_strand_id
1 'polypeptide(L)'
;MSRTALKMIDVRRKPGHRSRGQLIAGQMVLHCALGKGGITAFKREGDGGTPLARMRLLYGFKRPDKRVIAPTGLNLRALRRTDGWCEVGDDRNYNRKVRIPYDASHETMWRKDDLYDVCIVMDWNIRPRRRSGGSAIFFHLARPGYTHTEGCIALNRLDMDRLLPFLSPETVIRVLR
;
A
#
# COMPACT_ATOMS: atom_id res chain seq x y z
N MET A 1 26.16 -2.67 8.31
CA MET A 1 25.43 -2.33 9.55
C MET A 1 23.95 -2.54 9.32
N SER A 2 23.32 -3.43 10.07
CA SER A 2 21.86 -3.62 10.02
C SER A 2 21.20 -2.39 10.60
N ARG A 3 20.38 -1.70 9.81
CA ARG A 3 19.61 -0.54 10.29
C ARG A 3 18.46 -1.07 11.14
N THR A 4 18.24 -0.47 12.29
CA THR A 4 17.13 -0.85 13.19
C THR A 4 15.79 -0.59 12.48
N ALA A 5 14.96 -1.63 12.38
CA ALA A 5 13.65 -1.52 11.77
C ALA A 5 12.73 -0.61 12.58
N LEU A 6 11.95 0.21 11.89
CA LEU A 6 10.92 1.03 12.51
C LEU A 6 9.72 0.17 12.92
N LYS A 7 9.32 0.25 14.18
CA LYS A 7 8.14 -0.46 14.68
C LYS A 7 6.84 0.24 14.31
N MET A 8 6.86 1.58 14.26
CA MET A 8 5.68 2.39 14.02
C MET A 8 5.96 3.51 13.03
N ILE A 9 5.04 3.71 12.10
CA ILE A 9 4.99 4.81 11.15
C ILE A 9 3.62 5.46 11.25
N ASP A 10 3.57 6.74 11.53
CA ASP A 10 2.31 7.48 11.62
C ASP A 10 1.98 8.13 10.28
N VAL A 11 0.72 8.05 9.90
CA VAL A 11 0.19 8.73 8.72
C VAL A 11 -0.96 9.62 9.16
N ARG A 12 -0.89 10.89 8.79
CA ARG A 12 -1.91 11.91 9.09
C ARG A 12 -2.28 12.65 7.83
N ARG A 13 -3.52 13.11 7.77
CA ARG A 13 -3.96 14.01 6.70
C ARG A 13 -3.25 15.35 6.81
N LYS A 14 -2.78 15.88 5.67
CA LYS A 14 -2.27 17.26 5.60
C LYS A 14 -3.43 18.24 5.75
N PRO A 15 -3.34 19.25 6.64
CA PRO A 15 -4.37 20.28 6.76
C PRO A 15 -4.75 20.89 5.40
N GLY A 16 -6.04 21.10 5.17
CA GLY A 16 -6.55 21.64 3.90
C GLY A 16 -6.60 20.67 2.72
N HIS A 17 -6.10 19.43 2.86
CA HIS A 17 -6.07 18.44 1.77
C HIS A 17 -6.77 17.15 2.17
N ARG A 18 -7.74 16.70 1.37
CA ARG A 18 -8.48 15.47 1.66
C ARG A 18 -7.67 14.20 1.42
N SER A 19 -6.89 14.19 0.32
CA SER A 19 -6.18 13.01 -0.21
C SER A 19 -4.66 13.12 -0.18
N ARG A 20 -4.12 14.09 0.54
CA ARG A 20 -2.69 14.23 0.79
C ARG A 20 -2.41 14.12 2.28
N GLY A 21 -1.32 13.46 2.61
CA GLY A 21 -0.91 13.22 3.99
C GLY A 21 0.56 13.49 4.23
N GLN A 22 0.91 13.33 5.49
CA GLN A 22 2.28 13.26 5.99
C GLN A 22 2.49 11.90 6.62
N LEU A 23 3.59 11.26 6.28
CA LEU A 23 4.05 10.01 6.84
C LEU A 23 5.25 10.31 7.73
N ILE A 24 5.15 9.96 9.01
CA ILE A 24 6.16 10.22 10.03
C ILE A 24 6.82 8.90 10.40
N ALA A 25 8.08 8.74 10.06
CA ALA A 25 8.88 7.54 10.22
C ALA A 25 10.16 7.85 10.99
N GLY A 26 10.13 7.74 12.31
CA GLY A 26 11.18 8.24 13.19
C GLY A 26 11.33 9.75 13.04
N GLN A 27 12.50 10.20 12.60
CA GLN A 27 12.76 11.63 12.35
C GLN A 27 12.37 12.08 10.92
N MET A 28 12.00 11.15 10.05
CA MET A 28 11.60 11.48 8.67
C MET A 28 10.15 11.93 8.64
N VAL A 29 9.88 13.06 8.01
CA VAL A 29 8.54 13.55 7.69
C VAL A 29 8.44 13.61 6.17
N LEU A 30 7.61 12.71 5.59
CA LEU A 30 7.50 12.51 4.16
C LEU A 30 6.09 12.87 3.71
N HIS A 31 5.96 13.39 2.49
CA HIS A 31 4.64 13.57 1.87
C HIS A 31 4.11 12.24 1.36
N CYS A 32 2.79 12.02 1.49
CA CYS A 32 2.15 10.83 0.93
C CYS A 32 0.82 11.17 0.25
N ALA A 33 0.44 10.36 -0.73
CA ALA A 33 -0.91 10.34 -1.27
C ALA A 33 -1.77 9.39 -0.43
N LEU A 34 -3.03 9.76 -0.28
CA LEU A 34 -4.09 9.00 0.40
C LEU A 34 -5.25 8.75 -0.56
N GLY A 35 -6.20 7.97 -0.12
CA GLY A 35 -7.43 7.72 -0.87
C GLY A 35 -8.22 8.97 -1.20
N LYS A 36 -8.88 9.01 -2.36
CA LYS A 36 -9.76 10.12 -2.78
C LYS A 36 -10.87 10.40 -1.78
N GLY A 37 -11.32 9.36 -1.05
CA GLY A 37 -12.29 9.46 0.04
C GLY A 37 -11.74 10.07 1.33
N GLY A 38 -10.42 10.32 1.41
CA GLY A 38 -9.76 10.74 2.64
C GLY A 38 -9.53 9.58 3.61
N ILE A 39 -9.36 9.89 4.90
CA ILE A 39 -9.23 8.89 5.97
C ILE A 39 -10.63 8.58 6.51
N THR A 40 -10.97 7.29 6.59
CA THR A 40 -12.30 6.82 7.03
C THR A 40 -12.22 5.76 8.11
N ALA A 41 -13.07 5.87 9.11
CA ALA A 41 -13.27 4.83 10.14
C ALA A 41 -14.20 3.70 9.65
N PHE A 42 -15.02 3.98 8.63
CA PHE A 42 -16.03 3.05 8.10
C PHE A 42 -15.67 2.62 6.67
N LYS A 43 -14.48 2.06 6.52
CA LYS A 43 -13.96 1.61 5.23
C LYS A 43 -14.89 0.58 4.58
N ARG A 44 -15.22 0.83 3.29
CA ARG A 44 -15.99 -0.07 2.43
C ARG A 44 -15.27 -0.27 1.09
N GLU A 45 -15.67 -1.33 0.39
CA GLU A 45 -15.22 -1.53 -0.99
C GLU A 45 -15.68 -0.37 -1.88
N GLY A 46 -14.78 0.13 -2.74
CA GLY A 46 -15.08 1.19 -3.70
C GLY A 46 -15.24 2.61 -3.12
N ASP A 47 -15.12 2.82 -1.81
CA ASP A 47 -15.28 4.15 -1.19
C ASP A 47 -14.09 5.09 -1.40
N GLY A 48 -12.99 4.58 -1.92
CA GLY A 48 -11.76 5.34 -2.14
C GLY A 48 -11.12 5.86 -0.85
N GLY A 49 -11.54 5.42 0.31
CA GLY A 49 -11.03 5.88 1.60
C GLY A 49 -9.81 5.10 2.09
N THR A 50 -8.86 5.80 2.72
CA THR A 50 -7.76 5.18 3.46
C THR A 50 -8.27 4.80 4.86
N PRO A 51 -8.11 3.52 5.29
CA PRO A 51 -8.62 3.09 6.58
C PRO A 51 -7.96 3.84 7.75
N LEU A 52 -8.77 4.32 8.70
CA LEU A 52 -8.33 4.79 10.01
C LEU A 52 -7.99 3.58 10.87
N ALA A 53 -6.77 3.07 10.77
CA ALA A 53 -6.39 1.80 11.36
C ALA A 53 -4.89 1.71 11.65
N ARG A 54 -4.52 0.65 12.35
CA ARG A 54 -3.16 0.13 12.44
C ARG A 54 -3.03 -1.03 11.47
N MET A 55 -2.10 -0.95 10.53
CA MET A 55 -1.90 -1.96 9.49
C MET A 55 -0.44 -2.42 9.48
N ARG A 56 -0.23 -3.72 9.61
CA ARG A 56 1.09 -4.32 9.49
C ARG A 56 1.52 -4.41 8.03
N LEU A 57 2.80 -4.28 7.78
CA LEU A 57 3.39 -4.63 6.49
C LEU A 57 3.62 -6.14 6.46
N LEU A 58 3.00 -6.85 5.51
CA LEU A 58 3.08 -8.31 5.45
C LEU A 58 4.25 -8.78 4.58
N TYR A 59 4.20 -8.45 3.33
CA TYR A 59 5.17 -8.75 2.27
C TYR A 59 4.92 -7.79 1.11
N GLY A 60 5.72 -7.86 0.08
CA GLY A 60 5.49 -7.00 -1.08
C GLY A 60 5.90 -7.61 -2.39
N PHE A 61 5.82 -6.79 -3.41
CA PHE A 61 6.20 -7.08 -4.77
C PHE A 61 7.15 -6.00 -5.28
N LYS A 62 8.04 -6.40 -6.19
CA LYS A 62 8.91 -5.48 -6.92
C LYS A 62 8.94 -5.84 -8.39
N ARG A 63 9.04 -4.85 -9.26
CA ARG A 63 9.25 -5.06 -10.70
C ARG A 63 10.67 -5.52 -10.95
N PRO A 64 10.87 -6.72 -11.51
CA PRO A 64 12.21 -7.25 -11.76
C PRO A 64 12.93 -6.55 -12.92
N ASP A 65 12.19 -5.90 -13.82
CA ASP A 65 12.67 -5.20 -15.01
C ASP A 65 12.90 -3.69 -14.78
N LYS A 66 12.77 -3.23 -13.54
CA LYS A 66 12.99 -1.84 -13.17
C LYS A 66 14.24 -1.70 -12.29
N ARG A 67 14.55 -0.45 -11.95
CA ARG A 67 15.70 -0.13 -11.10
C ARG A 67 15.73 -1.00 -9.84
N VAL A 68 16.92 -1.44 -9.47
CA VAL A 68 17.19 -2.10 -8.19
C VAL A 68 16.78 -1.18 -7.05
N ILE A 69 15.99 -1.69 -6.13
CA ILE A 69 15.52 -0.97 -4.95
C ILE A 69 16.47 -1.18 -3.77
N ALA A 70 16.39 -0.28 -2.80
CA ALA A 70 17.15 -0.40 -1.56
C ALA A 70 16.79 -1.72 -0.82
N PRO A 71 17.78 -2.35 -0.13
CA PRO A 71 17.51 -3.50 0.72
C PRO A 71 16.46 -3.20 1.78
N THR A 72 15.66 -4.20 2.13
CA THR A 72 14.61 -4.09 3.15
C THR A 72 14.49 -5.39 3.93
N GLY A 73 14.00 -5.34 5.16
CA GLY A 73 13.63 -6.53 5.94
C GLY A 73 12.32 -7.21 5.47
N LEU A 74 11.59 -6.60 4.53
CA LEU A 74 10.39 -7.19 3.96
C LEU A 74 10.72 -8.21 2.88
N ASN A 75 9.93 -9.28 2.79
CA ASN A 75 9.99 -10.22 1.68
C ASN A 75 9.34 -9.60 0.44
N LEU A 76 10.15 -9.05 -0.48
CA LEU A 76 9.71 -8.50 -1.75
C LEU A 76 9.87 -9.52 -2.88
N ARG A 77 8.77 -10.04 -3.37
CA ARG A 77 8.71 -11.03 -4.46
C ARG A 77 8.78 -10.33 -5.81
N ALA A 78 9.38 -10.99 -6.80
CA ALA A 78 9.33 -10.51 -8.17
C ALA A 78 7.89 -10.51 -8.68
N LEU A 79 7.41 -9.38 -9.16
CA LEU A 79 6.09 -9.24 -9.78
C LEU A 79 6.09 -9.92 -11.15
N ARG A 80 5.02 -10.61 -11.48
CA ARG A 80 4.83 -11.28 -12.76
C ARG A 80 3.74 -10.58 -13.57
N ARG A 81 3.80 -10.66 -14.89
CA ARG A 81 2.76 -10.12 -15.80
C ARG A 81 1.39 -10.72 -15.55
N THR A 82 1.34 -11.92 -15.01
CA THR A 82 0.10 -12.64 -14.67
C THR A 82 -0.37 -12.42 -13.24
N ASP A 83 0.22 -11.50 -12.50
CA ASP A 83 -0.21 -11.22 -11.14
C ASP A 83 -1.38 -10.23 -11.14
N GLY A 84 -2.49 -10.63 -10.48
CA GLY A 84 -3.65 -9.81 -10.21
C GLY A 84 -4.02 -9.84 -8.72
N TRP A 85 -4.96 -9.00 -8.33
CA TRP A 85 -5.52 -8.96 -6.98
C TRP A 85 -7.03 -8.90 -7.06
N CYS A 86 -7.72 -9.92 -6.56
CA CYS A 86 -9.19 -10.00 -6.65
C CYS A 86 -9.85 -8.98 -5.71
N GLU A 87 -10.82 -8.24 -6.26
CA GLU A 87 -11.56 -7.18 -5.56
C GLU A 87 -13.07 -7.45 -5.46
N VAL A 88 -13.52 -8.61 -5.93
CA VAL A 88 -14.93 -8.98 -5.89
C VAL A 88 -15.30 -9.65 -4.57
N GLY A 89 -16.16 -9.01 -3.81
CA GLY A 89 -16.50 -9.42 -2.45
C GLY A 89 -17.10 -10.83 -2.31
N ASP A 90 -17.77 -11.32 -3.36
CA ASP A 90 -18.39 -12.66 -3.37
C ASP A 90 -17.45 -13.75 -3.90
N ASP A 91 -16.30 -13.38 -4.41
CA ASP A 91 -15.30 -14.34 -4.86
C ASP A 91 -14.54 -14.95 -3.67
N ARG A 92 -14.26 -16.27 -3.75
CA ARG A 92 -13.47 -16.99 -2.74
C ARG A 92 -12.06 -16.41 -2.53
N ASN A 93 -11.53 -15.76 -3.57
CA ASN A 93 -10.22 -15.12 -3.56
C ASN A 93 -10.30 -13.61 -3.27
N TYR A 94 -11.45 -13.12 -2.82
CA TYR A 94 -11.57 -11.71 -2.42
C TYR A 94 -10.40 -11.26 -1.55
N ASN A 95 -9.86 -10.09 -1.87
CA ASN A 95 -8.70 -9.50 -1.20
C ASN A 95 -7.49 -10.44 -1.13
N ARG A 96 -7.23 -11.15 -2.24
CA ARG A 96 -6.08 -12.04 -2.42
C ARG A 96 -5.46 -11.88 -3.80
N LYS A 97 -4.18 -12.23 -3.86
CA LYS A 97 -3.49 -12.39 -5.13
C LYS A 97 -4.13 -13.52 -5.94
N VAL A 98 -4.34 -13.26 -7.23
CA VAL A 98 -4.82 -14.22 -8.23
C VAL A 98 -3.85 -14.26 -9.41
N ARG A 99 -4.01 -15.26 -10.27
CA ARG A 99 -3.27 -15.36 -11.53
C ARG A 99 -4.19 -15.00 -12.69
N ILE A 100 -3.73 -14.07 -13.53
CA ILE A 100 -4.43 -13.66 -14.77
C ILE A 100 -4.08 -14.66 -15.90
N PRO A 101 -5.04 -15.07 -16.75
CA PRO A 101 -6.43 -14.61 -16.79
C PRO A 101 -7.24 -15.09 -15.59
N TYR A 102 -8.16 -14.25 -15.12
CA TYR A 102 -9.04 -14.51 -13.99
C TYR A 102 -10.42 -13.92 -14.27
N ASP A 103 -11.50 -14.71 -14.09
CA ASP A 103 -12.85 -14.33 -14.54
C ASP A 103 -13.47 -13.19 -13.73
N ALA A 104 -13.21 -13.15 -12.41
CA ALA A 104 -13.73 -12.08 -11.58
C ALA A 104 -12.91 -10.79 -11.73
N SER A 105 -13.53 -9.64 -11.47
CA SER A 105 -12.84 -8.34 -11.47
C SER A 105 -11.64 -8.37 -10.54
N HIS A 106 -10.54 -7.85 -11.03
CA HIS A 106 -9.28 -7.86 -10.34
C HIS A 106 -8.42 -6.67 -10.76
N GLU A 107 -7.60 -6.21 -9.85
CA GLU A 107 -6.58 -5.24 -10.17
C GLU A 107 -5.38 -5.91 -10.83
N THR A 108 -4.97 -5.44 -12.01
CA THR A 108 -3.74 -5.88 -12.67
C THR A 108 -2.54 -5.28 -11.96
N MET A 109 -1.67 -6.14 -11.41
CA MET A 109 -0.53 -5.66 -10.62
C MET A 109 0.68 -5.27 -11.48
N TRP A 110 0.85 -5.85 -12.68
CA TRP A 110 1.89 -5.43 -13.62
C TRP A 110 1.44 -4.20 -14.40
N ARG A 111 1.73 -3.02 -13.85
CA ARG A 111 1.27 -1.73 -14.38
C ARG A 111 2.30 -1.08 -15.29
N LYS A 112 1.81 -0.20 -16.19
CA LYS A 112 2.65 0.64 -17.06
C LYS A 112 3.00 1.99 -16.40
N ASP A 113 2.25 2.39 -15.38
CA ASP A 113 2.34 3.69 -14.71
C ASP A 113 3.28 3.70 -13.47
N ASP A 114 4.14 2.69 -13.35
CA ASP A 114 5.19 2.54 -12.32
C ASP A 114 4.70 2.48 -10.86
N LEU A 115 3.39 2.59 -10.61
CA LEU A 115 2.84 2.66 -9.24
C LEU A 115 3.19 1.43 -8.40
N TYR A 116 3.26 0.25 -9.02
CA TYR A 116 3.56 -1.02 -8.36
C TYR A 116 4.96 -1.55 -8.65
N ASP A 117 5.90 -0.65 -9.06
CA ASP A 117 7.31 -1.02 -9.13
C ASP A 117 7.81 -1.48 -7.75
N VAL A 118 7.25 -0.89 -6.69
CA VAL A 118 7.29 -1.37 -5.31
C VAL A 118 5.87 -1.30 -4.77
N CYS A 119 5.34 -2.43 -4.33
CA CYS A 119 3.99 -2.55 -3.80
C CYS A 119 4.00 -3.46 -2.58
N ILE A 120 3.71 -2.94 -1.41
CA ILE A 120 3.73 -3.64 -0.13
C ILE A 120 2.30 -3.88 0.33
N VAL A 121 1.96 -5.12 0.63
CA VAL A 121 0.65 -5.52 1.12
C VAL A 121 0.53 -5.19 2.60
N MET A 122 -0.47 -4.42 2.95
CA MET A 122 -0.86 -4.16 4.34
C MET A 122 -1.94 -5.15 4.79
N ASP A 123 -2.04 -5.44 6.08
CA ASP A 123 -2.94 -6.48 6.60
C ASP A 123 -4.42 -6.06 6.69
N TRP A 124 -4.80 -4.91 6.10
CA TRP A 124 -6.19 -4.48 6.07
C TRP A 124 -7.09 -5.54 5.42
N ASN A 125 -8.08 -5.99 6.18
CA ASN A 125 -9.10 -6.94 5.73
C ASN A 125 -8.54 -8.24 5.08
N ILE A 126 -7.27 -8.58 5.35
CA ILE A 126 -6.69 -9.87 4.95
C ILE A 126 -7.26 -11.00 5.81
N ARG A 127 -7.48 -10.72 7.08
CA ARG A 127 -8.21 -11.54 8.04
C ARG A 127 -9.10 -10.61 8.88
N PRO A 128 -10.39 -10.85 8.99
CA PRO A 128 -11.21 -12.01 8.56
C PRO A 128 -11.74 -11.95 7.12
N ARG A 129 -11.33 -11.04 6.26
CA ARG A 129 -11.82 -10.82 4.89
C ARG A 129 -13.33 -10.64 4.84
N ARG A 130 -13.79 -9.62 5.51
CA ARG A 130 -15.20 -9.22 5.47
C ARG A 130 -15.54 -8.78 4.05
N ARG A 131 -16.58 -9.35 3.47
CA ARG A 131 -17.16 -8.90 2.20
C ARG A 131 -17.45 -7.40 2.30
N SER A 132 -17.21 -6.65 1.25
CA SER A 132 -17.37 -5.20 1.25
C SER A 132 -16.49 -4.40 2.25
N GLY A 133 -15.58 -5.03 2.98
CA GLY A 133 -14.69 -4.34 3.94
C GLY A 133 -13.52 -3.57 3.32
N GLY A 134 -13.41 -3.59 2.02
CA GLY A 134 -12.30 -3.01 1.25
C GLY A 134 -11.19 -4.02 0.97
N SER A 135 -10.66 -3.97 -0.24
CA SER A 135 -9.57 -4.82 -0.74
C SER A 135 -8.40 -3.98 -1.23
N ALA A 136 -7.29 -4.64 -1.53
CA ALA A 136 -6.12 -4.04 -2.19
C ALA A 136 -5.61 -2.76 -1.50
N ILE A 137 -5.55 -2.76 -0.15
CA ILE A 137 -4.96 -1.65 0.59
C ILE A 137 -3.46 -1.87 0.68
N PHE A 138 -2.74 -1.16 -0.20
CA PHE A 138 -1.30 -1.30 -0.37
C PHE A 138 -0.55 -0.05 0.05
N PHE A 139 0.74 -0.22 0.30
CA PHE A 139 1.71 0.83 0.43
C PHE A 139 2.62 0.79 -0.80
N HIS A 140 2.55 1.80 -1.68
CA HIS A 140 3.14 1.76 -3.01
C HIS A 140 3.70 3.12 -3.46
N LEU A 141 4.08 3.26 -4.74
CA LEU A 141 4.60 4.51 -5.28
C LEU A 141 3.50 5.47 -5.68
N ALA A 142 3.70 6.75 -5.42
CA ALA A 142 2.77 7.81 -5.76
C ALA A 142 2.93 8.27 -7.21
N ARG A 143 1.83 8.72 -7.81
CA ARG A 143 1.88 9.51 -9.04
C ARG A 143 2.55 10.86 -8.80
N PRO A 144 3.11 11.47 -9.85
CA PRO A 144 3.58 12.87 -9.76
C PRO A 144 2.51 13.77 -9.16
N GLY A 145 2.93 14.70 -8.28
CA GLY A 145 2.01 15.62 -7.61
C GLY A 145 1.14 15.00 -6.52
N TYR A 146 1.38 13.75 -6.13
CA TYR A 146 0.59 13.03 -5.10
C TYR A 146 -0.90 13.03 -5.40
N THR A 147 -1.26 12.72 -6.66
CA THR A 147 -2.65 12.44 -7.04
C THR A 147 -3.19 11.32 -6.14
N HIS A 148 -4.46 11.45 -5.76
CA HIS A 148 -5.11 10.51 -4.85
C HIS A 148 -5.01 9.05 -5.31
N THR A 149 -5.11 8.13 -4.34
CA THR A 149 -5.27 6.70 -4.55
C THR A 149 -6.75 6.29 -4.39
N GLU A 150 -7.05 5.01 -4.57
CA GLU A 150 -8.37 4.43 -4.25
C GLU A 150 -8.46 3.89 -2.80
N GLY A 151 -7.55 4.34 -1.91
CA GLY A 151 -7.51 3.97 -0.50
C GLY A 151 -6.12 3.58 0.01
N CYS A 152 -5.19 3.33 -0.89
CA CYS A 152 -3.80 3.03 -0.58
C CYS A 152 -3.05 4.24 0.01
N ILE A 153 -1.89 3.99 0.56
CA ILE A 153 -0.92 5.01 0.97
C ILE A 153 0.24 4.96 -0.02
N ALA A 154 0.64 6.11 -0.57
CA ALA A 154 1.67 6.11 -1.59
C ALA A 154 2.73 7.21 -1.36
N LEU A 155 4.00 6.86 -1.58
CA LEU A 155 5.16 7.74 -1.50
C LEU A 155 5.77 7.96 -2.88
N ASN A 156 6.45 9.09 -3.09
CA ASN A 156 7.33 9.20 -4.24
C ASN A 156 8.48 8.19 -4.18
N ARG A 157 9.11 7.93 -5.31
CA ARG A 157 10.17 6.92 -5.45
C ARG A 157 11.35 7.17 -4.48
N LEU A 158 11.82 8.39 -4.41
CA LEU A 158 12.98 8.73 -3.57
C LEU A 158 12.71 8.48 -2.09
N ASP A 159 11.53 8.88 -1.62
CA ASP A 159 11.15 8.68 -0.23
C ASP A 159 10.89 7.20 0.08
N MET A 160 10.31 6.44 -0.85
CA MET A 160 10.19 4.99 -0.72
C MET A 160 11.56 4.31 -0.61
N ASP A 161 12.51 4.65 -1.48
CA ASP A 161 13.89 4.10 -1.44
C ASP A 161 14.62 4.46 -0.13
N ARG A 162 14.37 5.64 0.42
CA ARG A 162 14.94 6.06 1.73
C ARG A 162 14.32 5.29 2.89
N LEU A 163 13.04 4.96 2.80
CA LEU A 163 12.29 4.32 3.87
C LEU A 163 12.47 2.80 3.89
N LEU A 164 12.55 2.14 2.73
CA LEU A 164 12.63 0.68 2.58
C LEU A 164 13.63 0.00 3.52
N PRO A 165 14.87 0.52 3.76
CA PRO A 165 15.84 -0.10 4.64
C PRO A 165 15.41 -0.21 6.11
N PHE A 166 14.39 0.52 6.50
CA PHE A 166 13.85 0.54 7.86
C PHE A 166 12.55 -0.25 8.02
N LEU A 167 12.05 -0.87 6.93
CA LEU A 167 10.80 -1.63 6.94
C LEU A 167 11.05 -3.12 7.20
N SER A 168 10.15 -3.71 8.00
CA SER A 168 10.12 -5.13 8.31
C SER A 168 8.67 -5.60 8.51
N PRO A 169 8.41 -6.92 8.63
CA PRO A 169 7.08 -7.44 8.98
C PRO A 169 6.54 -6.98 10.35
N GLU A 170 7.42 -6.44 11.20
CA GLU A 170 7.04 -5.87 12.50
C GLU A 170 6.60 -4.40 12.39
N THR A 171 6.87 -3.77 11.25
CA THR A 171 6.50 -2.37 11.01
C THR A 171 4.98 -2.24 10.87
N VAL A 172 4.42 -1.33 11.64
CA VAL A 172 2.99 -0.98 11.61
C VAL A 172 2.83 0.44 11.06
N ILE A 173 2.01 0.62 10.05
CA ILE A 173 1.52 1.93 9.63
C ILE A 173 0.25 2.23 10.44
N ARG A 174 0.29 3.32 11.21
CA ARG A 174 -0.83 3.82 12.00
C ARG A 174 -1.41 5.05 11.32
N VAL A 175 -2.61 4.91 10.76
CA VAL A 175 -3.34 6.04 10.18
C VAL A 175 -4.14 6.72 11.27
N LEU A 176 -3.97 8.04 11.39
CA LEU A 176 -4.55 8.90 12.40
C LEU A 176 -5.44 9.97 11.74
N ARG A 177 -6.35 10.56 12.48
CA ARG A 177 -7.16 11.72 12.04
C ARG A 177 -6.32 12.97 11.96
#